data_927afc09f27f71b55d02869df378c813
#
_entry.id   927afc09f27f71b55d02869df378c813
#
_cell.length_a   1.000
_cell.length_b   1.000
_cell.length_c   1.000
_cell.angle_alpha   90.00
_cell.angle_beta   90.00
_cell.angle_gamma   90.00
#
_symmetry.space_group_name_H-M   'P 1'
#
loop_
_entity.id
_entity.type
_entity.pdbx_description
1 polymer ?
#
loop_
_entity_poly.entity_id
_entity_poly.type
_entity_poly.pdbx_seq_one_letter_code
_entity_poly.pdbx_strand_id
1 'polypeptide(L)'
;MQIEIRGLTKLYDQKRGLLPTSFGVKHGELVAIVGHNGAGKSTLLKMLANWILPDSGHAMIDGIDLRNRVAVVEKVGFVPEVPNLFDFFTVEYNLKLFALLFRIPSTRVNNVLREFNLLPFRKNKIQELSKGLKQRVNIGRALLTDPSVLLFDEPTSGLDFEMTKELYRLLKSIHDSGKIILFTSHRPEEIKNLATRIIVLHEGGLVFDGSPQQYFESEVHENLYAS
;
A
#
# COMPACT_ATOMS: atom_id res chain seq x y z
N MET A 1 -15.93 11.41 -0.83
CA MET A 1 -15.17 10.16 -0.75
C MET A 1 -13.99 10.29 -1.68
N GLN A 2 -12.83 9.82 -1.29
CA GLN A 2 -11.63 9.90 -2.12
C GLN A 2 -11.35 8.57 -2.82
N ILE A 3 -11.70 7.44 -2.21
CA ILE A 3 -11.75 6.14 -2.87
C ILE A 3 -13.18 5.64 -2.75
N GLU A 4 -13.77 5.24 -3.84
CA GLU A 4 -15.10 4.66 -3.89
C GLU A 4 -15.02 3.33 -4.64
N ILE A 5 -15.46 2.24 -4.00
CA ILE A 5 -15.42 0.89 -4.53
C ILE A 5 -16.83 0.33 -4.54
N ARG A 6 -17.28 -0.19 -5.69
CA ARG A 6 -18.63 -0.73 -5.87
C ARG A 6 -18.58 -2.07 -6.59
N GLY A 7 -18.85 -3.14 -5.86
CA GLY A 7 -18.90 -4.50 -6.38
C GLY A 7 -17.60 -4.96 -7.04
N LEU A 8 -16.44 -4.40 -6.62
CA LEU A 8 -15.15 -4.71 -7.22
C LEU A 8 -14.81 -6.17 -7.00
N THR A 9 -14.52 -6.90 -8.07
CA THR A 9 -14.38 -8.35 -8.06
C THR A 9 -13.18 -8.77 -8.90
N LYS A 10 -12.44 -9.77 -8.42
CA LYS A 10 -11.38 -10.46 -9.18
C LYS A 10 -11.26 -11.89 -8.73
N LEU A 11 -11.51 -12.83 -9.64
CA LEU A 11 -11.37 -14.26 -9.38
C LEU A 11 -10.26 -14.84 -10.27
N TYR A 12 -9.35 -15.59 -9.67
CA TYR A 12 -8.27 -16.29 -10.39
C TYR A 12 -8.68 -17.71 -10.78
N ASP A 13 -9.47 -18.35 -9.90
CA ASP A 13 -10.14 -19.62 -10.09
C ASP A 13 -11.56 -19.45 -9.59
N GLN A 14 -12.44 -20.44 -9.76
CA GLN A 14 -13.85 -20.29 -9.35
C GLN A 14 -14.08 -19.92 -7.87
N LYS A 15 -13.03 -19.96 -7.02
CA LYS A 15 -13.13 -19.72 -5.56
C LYS A 15 -12.05 -18.83 -4.96
N ARG A 16 -11.00 -18.44 -5.69
CA ARG A 16 -9.88 -17.64 -5.14
C ARG A 16 -9.88 -16.23 -5.71
N GLY A 17 -9.69 -15.22 -4.86
CA GLY A 17 -9.60 -13.84 -5.27
C GLY A 17 -10.35 -12.89 -4.36
N LEU A 18 -10.97 -11.87 -4.93
CA LEU A 18 -11.84 -10.92 -4.23
C LEU A 18 -13.27 -11.07 -4.76
N LEU A 19 -14.19 -11.41 -3.87
CA LEU A 19 -15.64 -11.42 -4.13
C LEU A 19 -16.17 -9.98 -4.26
N PRO A 20 -17.42 -9.77 -4.75
CA PRO A 20 -17.97 -8.42 -4.90
C PRO A 20 -17.88 -7.62 -3.62
N THR A 21 -16.99 -6.64 -3.60
CA THR A 21 -16.66 -5.84 -2.42
C THR A 21 -16.98 -4.38 -2.66
N SER A 22 -17.63 -3.74 -1.69
CA SER A 22 -18.03 -2.32 -1.76
C SER A 22 -17.71 -1.62 -0.45
N PHE A 23 -16.95 -0.54 -0.53
CA PHE A 23 -16.69 0.40 0.57
C PHE A 23 -16.14 1.71 0.01
N GLY A 24 -16.07 2.74 0.85
CA GLY A 24 -15.43 3.99 0.47
C GLY A 24 -14.38 4.40 1.50
N VAL A 25 -13.35 5.13 1.09
CA VAL A 25 -12.33 5.71 1.97
C VAL A 25 -12.41 7.22 1.90
N LYS A 26 -12.37 7.88 3.05
CA LYS A 26 -12.40 9.33 3.18
C LYS A 26 -10.98 9.88 3.29
N HIS A 27 -10.87 11.18 3.07
CA HIS A 27 -9.63 11.91 3.33
C HIS A 27 -9.21 11.77 4.80
N GLY A 28 -7.91 11.60 5.05
CA GLY A 28 -7.39 11.47 6.40
C GLY A 28 -7.64 10.12 7.07
N GLU A 29 -8.03 9.08 6.34
CA GLU A 29 -8.10 7.72 6.87
C GLU A 29 -6.78 6.95 6.60
N LEU A 30 -6.32 6.25 7.61
CA LEU A 30 -5.27 5.25 7.53
C LEU A 30 -5.92 3.88 7.74
N VAL A 31 -6.18 3.17 6.62
CA VAL A 31 -7.03 1.98 6.60
C VAL A 31 -6.20 0.72 6.59
N ALA A 32 -6.39 -0.15 7.58
CA ALA A 32 -5.84 -1.50 7.58
C ALA A 32 -6.79 -2.47 6.86
N ILE A 33 -6.28 -3.18 5.85
CA ILE A 33 -6.96 -4.31 5.22
C ILE A 33 -6.42 -5.58 5.86
N VAL A 34 -7.25 -6.25 6.64
CA VAL A 34 -6.88 -7.38 7.50
C VAL A 34 -7.52 -8.67 6.96
N GLY A 35 -6.90 -9.80 7.23
CA GLY A 35 -7.41 -11.12 6.81
C GLY A 35 -6.28 -12.13 6.65
N HIS A 36 -6.62 -13.42 6.58
CA HIS A 36 -5.67 -14.50 6.36
C HIS A 36 -5.00 -14.43 4.97
N ASN A 37 -3.97 -15.24 4.78
CA ASN A 37 -3.37 -15.42 3.47
C ASN A 37 -4.40 -15.98 2.48
N GLY A 38 -4.49 -15.36 1.30
CA GLY A 38 -5.50 -15.72 0.31
C GLY A 38 -6.87 -15.02 0.46
N ALA A 39 -7.09 -14.21 1.50
CA ALA A 39 -8.37 -13.48 1.71
C ALA A 39 -8.67 -12.39 0.67
N GLY A 40 -7.78 -12.13 -0.30
CA GLY A 40 -8.00 -11.13 -1.35
C GLY A 40 -7.36 -9.77 -1.09
N LYS A 41 -6.65 -9.56 0.04
CA LYS A 41 -6.02 -8.27 0.41
C LYS A 41 -5.13 -7.69 -0.68
N SER A 42 -4.09 -8.43 -1.08
CA SER A 42 -3.16 -8.00 -2.14
C SER A 42 -3.83 -7.86 -3.50
N THR A 43 -4.87 -8.67 -3.78
CA THR A 43 -5.69 -8.56 -4.98
C THR A 43 -6.42 -7.22 -5.03
N LEU A 44 -7.04 -6.81 -3.91
CA LEU A 44 -7.68 -5.51 -3.78
C LEU A 44 -6.69 -4.37 -4.03
N LEU A 45 -5.54 -4.37 -3.34
CA LEU A 45 -4.53 -3.31 -3.52
C LEU A 45 -3.98 -3.27 -4.95
N LYS A 46 -3.71 -4.42 -5.57
CA LYS A 46 -3.24 -4.49 -6.96
C LYS A 46 -4.27 -3.97 -7.96
N MET A 47 -5.57 -4.18 -7.73
CA MET A 47 -6.63 -3.58 -8.55
C MET A 47 -6.65 -2.06 -8.39
N LEU A 48 -6.61 -1.54 -7.16
CA LEU A 48 -6.57 -0.10 -6.89
C LEU A 48 -5.32 0.57 -7.47
N ALA A 49 -4.19 -0.15 -7.49
CA ALA A 49 -2.95 0.30 -8.12
C ALA A 49 -2.93 0.14 -9.64
N ASN A 50 -3.99 -0.38 -10.25
CA ASN A 50 -4.06 -0.69 -11.68
C ASN A 50 -3.00 -1.70 -12.19
N TRP A 51 -2.49 -2.55 -11.30
CA TRP A 51 -1.57 -3.64 -11.68
C TRP A 51 -2.32 -4.83 -12.28
N ILE A 52 -3.55 -5.06 -11.82
CA ILE A 52 -4.46 -6.06 -12.38
C ILE A 52 -5.83 -5.42 -12.66
N LEU A 53 -6.53 -5.93 -13.64
CA LEU A 53 -7.88 -5.47 -13.97
C LEU A 53 -8.92 -6.27 -13.18
N PRO A 54 -9.99 -5.61 -12.68
CA PRO A 54 -11.13 -6.30 -12.11
C PRO A 54 -11.90 -7.08 -13.18
N ASP A 55 -12.56 -8.17 -12.78
CA ASP A 55 -13.46 -8.91 -13.64
C ASP A 55 -14.83 -8.24 -13.72
N SER A 56 -15.26 -7.61 -12.62
CA SER A 56 -16.51 -6.82 -12.56
C SER A 56 -16.44 -5.74 -11.47
N GLY A 57 -17.48 -4.91 -11.41
CA GLY A 57 -17.52 -3.76 -10.52
C GLY A 57 -16.68 -2.59 -11.03
N HIS A 58 -16.57 -1.56 -10.23
CA HIS A 58 -15.76 -0.38 -10.54
C HIS A 58 -15.22 0.27 -9.27
N ALA A 59 -14.18 1.06 -9.42
CA ALA A 59 -13.73 1.94 -8.36
C ALA A 59 -13.29 3.29 -8.93
N MET A 60 -13.38 4.32 -8.09
CA MET A 60 -12.94 5.69 -8.40
C MET A 60 -11.94 6.14 -7.34
N ILE A 61 -10.93 6.87 -7.77
CA ILE A 61 -9.93 7.51 -6.92
C ILE A 61 -9.89 8.99 -7.27
N ASP A 62 -10.17 9.88 -6.32
CA ASP A 62 -10.29 11.33 -6.55
C ASP A 62 -11.26 11.68 -7.70
N GLY A 63 -12.35 10.93 -7.86
CA GLY A 63 -13.29 11.09 -8.96
C GLY A 63 -12.82 10.53 -10.30
N ILE A 64 -11.66 9.89 -10.35
CA ILE A 64 -11.09 9.27 -11.55
C ILE A 64 -11.41 7.77 -11.54
N ASP A 65 -12.09 7.28 -12.57
CA ASP A 65 -12.37 5.85 -12.74
C ASP A 65 -11.08 5.05 -12.94
N LEU A 66 -10.95 3.89 -12.30
CA LEU A 66 -9.78 3.00 -12.43
C LEU A 66 -9.47 2.60 -13.89
N ARG A 67 -10.47 2.61 -14.78
CA ARG A 67 -10.26 2.36 -16.21
C ARG A 67 -9.42 3.43 -16.89
N ASN A 68 -9.38 4.64 -16.36
CA ASN A 68 -8.45 5.67 -16.81
C ASN A 68 -7.06 5.46 -16.18
N ARG A 69 -6.36 4.44 -16.65
CA ARG A 69 -5.09 3.97 -16.08
C ARG A 69 -4.02 5.04 -15.97
N VAL A 70 -3.92 5.90 -16.97
CA VAL A 70 -2.90 6.97 -16.99
C VAL A 70 -3.12 7.96 -15.84
N ALA A 71 -4.36 8.43 -15.67
CA ALA A 71 -4.68 9.39 -14.62
C ALA A 71 -4.61 8.78 -13.21
N VAL A 72 -4.99 7.50 -13.05
CA VAL A 72 -4.93 6.81 -11.75
C VAL A 72 -3.49 6.60 -11.28
N VAL A 73 -2.58 6.24 -12.17
CA VAL A 73 -1.17 5.99 -11.82
C VAL A 73 -0.46 7.23 -11.26
N GLU A 74 -0.91 8.43 -11.63
CA GLU A 74 -0.41 9.69 -11.05
C GLU A 74 -0.94 9.93 -9.62
N LYS A 75 -2.09 9.34 -9.27
CA LYS A 75 -2.76 9.52 -7.97
C LYS A 75 -2.44 8.44 -6.95
N VAL A 76 -1.93 7.30 -7.40
CA VAL A 76 -1.73 6.12 -6.56
C VAL A 76 -0.25 5.73 -6.54
N GLY A 77 0.34 5.73 -5.36
CA GLY A 77 1.63 5.09 -5.10
C GLY A 77 1.43 3.67 -4.55
N PHE A 78 2.05 2.68 -5.14
CA PHE A 78 1.97 1.30 -4.66
C PHE A 78 3.33 0.76 -4.22
N VAL A 79 3.36 0.24 -3.00
CA VAL A 79 4.51 -0.38 -2.34
C VAL A 79 4.18 -1.85 -2.14
N PRO A 80 4.60 -2.75 -3.04
CA PRO A 80 4.38 -4.18 -2.90
C PRO A 80 5.23 -4.77 -1.78
N GLU A 81 4.81 -5.92 -1.22
CA GLU A 81 5.54 -6.67 -0.20
C GLU A 81 6.98 -6.99 -0.63
N VAL A 82 7.13 -7.51 -1.84
CA VAL A 82 8.46 -7.72 -2.44
C VAL A 82 8.80 -6.48 -3.27
N PRO A 83 9.85 -5.73 -2.90
CA PRO A 83 10.24 -4.53 -3.63
C PRO A 83 10.54 -4.83 -5.09
N ASN A 84 9.83 -4.15 -5.99
CA ASN A 84 10.08 -4.25 -7.43
C ASN A 84 11.17 -3.25 -7.84
N LEU A 85 12.41 -3.53 -7.44
CA LEU A 85 13.60 -2.73 -7.70
C LEU A 85 14.58 -3.52 -8.56
N PHE A 86 15.41 -2.82 -9.32
CA PHE A 86 16.44 -3.42 -10.16
C PHE A 86 17.71 -3.63 -9.32
N ASP A 87 17.96 -4.84 -8.87
CA ASP A 87 19.00 -5.21 -7.90
C ASP A 87 20.43 -4.83 -8.33
N PHE A 88 20.75 -4.93 -9.60
CA PHE A 88 22.09 -4.63 -10.13
C PHE A 88 22.33 -3.14 -10.38
N PHE A 89 21.30 -2.31 -10.27
CA PHE A 89 21.41 -0.86 -10.45
C PHE A 89 21.46 -0.13 -9.10
N THR A 90 22.00 1.10 -9.14
CA THR A 90 22.11 1.94 -7.95
C THR A 90 20.75 2.46 -7.49
N VAL A 91 20.67 2.90 -6.23
CA VAL A 91 19.50 3.58 -5.68
C VAL A 91 19.09 4.76 -6.57
N GLU A 92 20.06 5.62 -6.92
CA GLU A 92 19.81 6.79 -7.75
C GLU A 92 19.30 6.41 -9.13
N TYR A 93 19.87 5.36 -9.76
CA TYR A 93 19.43 4.90 -11.07
C TYR A 93 18.00 4.36 -11.03
N ASN A 94 17.66 3.55 -10.01
CA ASN A 94 16.30 3.06 -9.81
C ASN A 94 15.28 4.21 -9.75
N LEU A 95 15.53 5.21 -8.91
CA LEU A 95 14.63 6.36 -8.78
C LEU A 95 14.56 7.18 -10.07
N LYS A 96 15.70 7.42 -10.74
CA LYS A 96 15.74 8.16 -12.02
C LYS A 96 15.00 7.44 -13.13
N LEU A 97 15.07 6.10 -13.20
CA LEU A 97 14.34 5.33 -14.19
C LEU A 97 12.83 5.50 -14.04
N PHE A 98 12.31 5.41 -12.80
CA PHE A 98 10.89 5.65 -12.55
C PHE A 98 10.50 7.11 -12.80
N ALA A 99 11.35 8.07 -12.41
CA ALA A 99 11.12 9.48 -12.70
C ALA A 99 11.02 9.74 -14.22
N LEU A 100 11.87 9.09 -15.02
CA LEU A 100 11.82 9.18 -16.48
C LEU A 100 10.51 8.62 -17.04
N LEU A 101 10.08 7.43 -16.58
CA LEU A 101 8.84 6.78 -17.02
C LEU A 101 7.60 7.65 -16.78
N PHE A 102 7.57 8.38 -15.65
CA PHE A 102 6.46 9.26 -15.27
C PHE A 102 6.69 10.74 -15.61
N ARG A 103 7.75 11.05 -16.38
CA ARG A 103 8.12 12.43 -16.77
C ARG A 103 8.31 13.38 -15.58
N ILE A 104 8.85 12.85 -14.48
CA ILE A 104 9.08 13.59 -13.23
C ILE A 104 10.44 14.30 -13.31
N PRO A 105 10.54 15.57 -12.91
CA PRO A 105 11.81 16.29 -12.89
C PRO A 105 12.86 15.62 -12.00
N SER A 106 14.13 15.63 -12.41
CA SER A 106 15.24 15.05 -11.63
C SER A 106 15.42 15.70 -10.26
N THR A 107 14.97 16.93 -10.08
CA THR A 107 14.92 17.61 -8.79
C THR A 107 14.11 16.84 -7.75
N ARG A 108 12.99 16.20 -8.15
CA ARG A 108 12.17 15.38 -7.26
C ARG A 108 12.92 14.13 -6.79
N VAL A 109 13.74 13.51 -7.64
CA VAL A 109 14.61 12.38 -7.24
C VAL A 109 15.56 12.80 -6.13
N ASN A 110 16.19 13.97 -6.24
CA ASN A 110 17.06 14.49 -5.20
C ASN A 110 16.32 14.77 -3.89
N ASN A 111 15.09 15.26 -3.97
CA ASN A 111 14.25 15.48 -2.79
C ASN A 111 13.91 14.15 -2.10
N VAL A 112 13.46 13.14 -2.86
CA VAL A 112 13.18 11.79 -2.34
C VAL A 112 14.43 11.18 -1.68
N LEU A 113 15.61 11.31 -2.30
CA LEU A 113 16.86 10.84 -1.69
C LEU A 113 17.15 11.48 -0.34
N ARG A 114 16.79 12.77 -0.14
CA ARG A 114 16.94 13.47 1.14
C ARG A 114 15.85 13.08 2.14
N GLU A 115 14.59 13.14 1.74
CA GLU A 115 13.40 12.84 2.55
C GLU A 115 13.47 11.45 3.18
N PHE A 116 14.02 10.47 2.45
CA PHE A 116 14.13 9.08 2.90
C PHE A 116 15.51 8.69 3.44
N ASN A 117 16.42 9.67 3.67
CA ASN A 117 17.79 9.45 4.14
C ASN A 117 18.58 8.47 3.25
N LEU A 118 18.38 8.54 1.92
CA LEU A 118 19.02 7.68 0.93
C LEU A 118 20.26 8.30 0.29
N LEU A 119 20.56 9.58 0.55
CA LEU A 119 21.72 10.27 -0.04
C LEU A 119 23.05 9.54 0.19
N PRO A 120 23.37 9.03 1.40
CA PRO A 120 24.62 8.29 1.63
C PRO A 120 24.72 7.02 0.77
N PHE A 121 23.57 6.43 0.43
CA PHE A 121 23.47 5.16 -0.28
C PHE A 121 23.17 5.31 -1.77
N ARG A 122 23.13 6.54 -2.30
CA ARG A 122 22.67 6.82 -3.67
C ARG A 122 23.43 6.06 -4.74
N LYS A 123 24.72 5.77 -4.53
CA LYS A 123 25.61 5.04 -5.46
C LYS A 123 25.68 3.54 -5.18
N ASN A 124 25.12 3.05 -4.07
CA ASN A 124 25.08 1.64 -3.77
C ASN A 124 24.08 0.94 -4.67
N LYS A 125 24.38 -0.29 -5.07
CA LYS A 125 23.44 -1.17 -5.76
C LYS A 125 22.37 -1.65 -4.80
N ILE A 126 21.16 -1.86 -5.31
CA ILE A 126 20.03 -2.33 -4.48
C ILE A 126 20.37 -3.63 -3.76
N GLN A 127 21.04 -4.59 -4.42
CA GLN A 127 21.42 -5.85 -3.80
C GLN A 127 22.31 -5.71 -2.56
N GLU A 128 23.06 -4.61 -2.44
CA GLU A 128 23.98 -4.33 -1.32
C GLU A 128 23.28 -3.73 -0.10
N LEU A 129 22.01 -3.36 -0.24
CA LEU A 129 21.25 -2.70 0.81
C LEU A 129 20.62 -3.68 1.79
N SER A 130 20.48 -3.26 3.05
CA SER A 130 19.62 -3.95 4.02
C SER A 130 18.16 -3.94 3.59
N LYS A 131 17.35 -4.86 4.14
CA LYS A 131 15.90 -4.91 3.86
C LYS A 131 15.21 -3.56 4.14
N GLY A 132 15.53 -2.91 5.26
CA GLY A 132 14.97 -1.61 5.61
C GLY A 132 15.34 -0.50 4.64
N LEU A 133 16.58 -0.48 4.13
CA LEU A 133 17.00 0.47 3.10
C LEU A 133 16.29 0.17 1.77
N LYS A 134 16.15 -1.09 1.37
CA LYS A 134 15.36 -1.48 0.19
C LYS A 134 13.92 -1.00 0.32
N GLN A 135 13.32 -1.16 1.50
CA GLN A 135 11.96 -0.69 1.77
C GLN A 135 11.85 0.84 1.67
N ARG A 136 12.82 1.60 2.21
CA ARG A 136 12.87 3.06 2.04
C ARG A 136 12.97 3.47 0.55
N VAL A 137 13.78 2.78 -0.24
CA VAL A 137 13.86 3.03 -1.70
C VAL A 137 12.52 2.74 -2.38
N ASN A 138 11.86 1.63 -2.02
CA ASN A 138 10.57 1.23 -2.56
C ASN A 138 9.47 2.27 -2.25
N ILE A 139 9.43 2.78 -1.01
CA ILE A 139 8.51 3.85 -0.59
C ILE A 139 8.84 5.16 -1.30
N GLY A 140 10.11 5.55 -1.33
CA GLY A 140 10.56 6.76 -2.03
C GLY A 140 10.19 6.73 -3.51
N ARG A 141 10.33 5.57 -4.16
CA ARG A 141 9.87 5.35 -5.53
C ARG A 141 8.37 5.60 -5.70
N ALA A 142 7.54 5.05 -4.80
CA ALA A 142 6.09 5.22 -4.85
C ALA A 142 5.66 6.67 -4.63
N LEU A 143 6.48 7.48 -3.95
CA LEU A 143 6.24 8.90 -3.67
C LEU A 143 6.84 9.86 -4.73
N LEU A 144 7.47 9.36 -5.77
CA LEU A 144 8.02 10.20 -6.83
C LEU A 144 6.93 11.05 -7.52
N THR A 145 5.76 10.46 -7.80
CA THR A 145 4.61 11.13 -8.43
C THR A 145 3.84 12.05 -7.48
N ASP A 146 4.24 12.10 -6.20
CA ASP A 146 3.49 12.79 -5.14
C ASP A 146 2.00 12.40 -5.08
N PRO A 147 1.70 11.09 -4.98
CA PRO A 147 0.33 10.58 -5.05
C PRO A 147 -0.51 11.03 -3.85
N SER A 148 -1.83 11.14 -4.05
CA SER A 148 -2.80 11.40 -2.97
C SER A 148 -3.13 10.13 -2.16
N VAL A 149 -2.97 8.95 -2.76
CA VAL A 149 -3.25 7.65 -2.17
C VAL A 149 -2.00 6.77 -2.20
N LEU A 150 -1.69 6.16 -1.08
CA LEU A 150 -0.60 5.19 -0.94
C LEU A 150 -1.15 3.83 -0.51
N LEU A 151 -0.75 2.81 -1.23
CA LEU A 151 -1.13 1.43 -0.99
C LEU A 151 0.11 0.64 -0.60
N PHE A 152 0.07 -0.02 0.56
CA PHE A 152 1.17 -0.82 1.09
C PHE A 152 0.75 -2.26 1.27
N ASP A 153 1.41 -3.18 0.60
CA ASP A 153 1.17 -4.61 0.78
C ASP A 153 2.19 -5.18 1.77
N GLU A 154 1.73 -5.56 2.97
CA GLU A 154 2.53 -6.11 4.08
C GLU A 154 3.83 -5.30 4.35
N PRO A 155 3.75 -3.98 4.64
CA PRO A 155 4.91 -3.08 4.62
C PRO A 155 6.02 -3.43 5.61
N THR A 156 5.72 -4.17 6.69
CA THR A 156 6.69 -4.57 7.72
C THR A 156 7.20 -5.99 7.57
N SER A 157 6.79 -6.70 6.51
CA SER A 157 7.20 -8.09 6.28
C SER A 157 8.73 -8.21 6.23
N GLY A 158 9.27 -9.07 7.11
CA GLY A 158 10.71 -9.34 7.19
C GLY A 158 11.60 -8.19 7.72
N LEU A 159 11.00 -7.15 8.29
CA LEU A 159 11.73 -6.12 9.02
C LEU A 159 11.93 -6.53 10.49
N ASP A 160 13.07 -6.12 11.07
CA ASP A 160 13.29 -6.22 12.51
C ASP A 160 12.47 -5.17 13.28
N PHE A 161 12.54 -5.24 14.62
CA PHE A 161 11.74 -4.40 15.50
C PHE A 161 12.05 -2.89 15.34
N GLU A 162 13.33 -2.51 15.24
CA GLU A 162 13.72 -1.10 15.13
C GLU A 162 13.32 -0.53 13.75
N MET A 163 13.56 -1.28 12.67
CA MET A 163 13.13 -0.90 11.33
C MET A 163 11.61 -0.78 11.23
N THR A 164 10.87 -1.66 11.91
CA THR A 164 9.40 -1.59 11.98
C THR A 164 8.93 -0.30 12.65
N LYS A 165 9.53 0.09 13.79
CA LYS A 165 9.21 1.37 14.47
C LYS A 165 9.52 2.59 13.59
N GLU A 166 10.64 2.56 12.88
CA GLU A 166 11.01 3.64 11.96
C GLU A 166 9.98 3.75 10.83
N LEU A 167 9.55 2.62 10.28
CA LEU A 167 8.52 2.60 9.25
C LEU A 167 7.18 3.13 9.76
N TYR A 168 6.76 2.79 10.99
CA TYR A 168 5.53 3.35 11.57
C TYR A 168 5.60 4.88 11.68
N ARG A 169 6.74 5.44 12.13
CA ARG A 169 6.91 6.90 12.19
C ARG A 169 6.82 7.52 10.80
N LEU A 170 7.43 6.88 9.80
CA LEU A 170 7.38 7.33 8.41
C LEU A 170 5.95 7.32 7.87
N LEU A 171 5.20 6.22 8.05
CA LEU A 171 3.82 6.11 7.58
C LEU A 171 2.92 7.15 8.25
N LYS A 172 3.08 7.39 9.55
CA LYS A 172 2.36 8.46 10.26
C LYS A 172 2.70 9.84 9.69
N SER A 173 3.98 10.15 9.49
CA SER A 173 4.39 11.42 8.89
C SER A 173 3.81 11.64 7.48
N ILE A 174 3.75 10.58 6.68
CA ILE A 174 3.13 10.63 5.35
C ILE A 174 1.61 10.85 5.49
N HIS A 175 0.95 10.16 6.40
CA HIS A 175 -0.47 10.35 6.67
C HIS A 175 -0.78 11.78 7.17
N ASP A 176 0.03 12.29 8.09
CA ASP A 176 -0.13 13.65 8.64
C ASP A 176 0.07 14.75 7.58
N SER A 177 0.74 14.43 6.46
CA SER A 177 0.81 15.32 5.28
C SER A 177 -0.50 15.35 4.45
N GLY A 178 -1.55 14.65 4.89
CA GLY A 178 -2.87 14.65 4.27
C GLY A 178 -3.09 13.55 3.23
N LYS A 179 -2.16 12.62 3.08
CA LYS A 179 -2.30 11.48 2.15
C LYS A 179 -3.16 10.38 2.77
N ILE A 180 -3.92 9.69 1.92
CA ILE A 180 -4.61 8.46 2.31
C ILE A 180 -3.64 7.29 2.26
N ILE A 181 -3.71 6.42 3.26
CA ILE A 181 -2.93 5.19 3.30
C ILE A 181 -3.87 4.00 3.47
N LEU A 182 -3.76 3.02 2.56
CA LEU A 182 -4.29 1.68 2.77
C LEU A 182 -3.10 0.72 2.91
N PHE A 183 -3.12 -0.11 3.94
CA PHE A 183 -2.08 -1.12 4.11
C PHE A 183 -2.68 -2.48 4.45
N THR A 184 -2.09 -3.55 3.94
CA THR A 184 -2.44 -4.90 4.36
C THR A 184 -1.59 -5.29 5.55
N SER A 185 -2.17 -5.99 6.49
CA SER A 185 -1.46 -6.58 7.62
C SER A 185 -2.22 -7.75 8.22
N HIS A 186 -1.48 -8.68 8.82
CA HIS A 186 -1.99 -9.73 9.69
C HIS A 186 -1.46 -9.58 11.13
N ARG A 187 -0.72 -8.50 11.44
CA ARG A 187 -0.08 -8.24 12.72
C ARG A 187 -0.93 -7.32 13.59
N PRO A 188 -1.47 -7.79 14.74
CA PRO A 188 -2.30 -6.96 15.62
C PRO A 188 -1.61 -5.68 16.09
N GLU A 189 -0.30 -5.75 16.39
CA GLU A 189 0.46 -4.57 16.84
C GLU A 189 0.55 -3.50 15.75
N GLU A 190 0.77 -3.87 14.50
CA GLU A 190 0.81 -2.94 13.37
C GLU A 190 -0.53 -2.24 13.20
N ILE A 191 -1.62 -3.02 13.23
CA ILE A 191 -2.98 -2.54 13.13
C ILE A 191 -3.28 -1.54 14.26
N LYS A 192 -2.97 -1.88 15.52
CA LYS A 192 -3.17 -1.01 16.69
C LYS A 192 -2.38 0.29 16.60
N ASN A 193 -1.14 0.24 16.08
CA ASN A 193 -0.26 1.39 16.03
C ASN A 193 -0.58 2.37 14.90
N LEU A 194 -1.16 1.89 13.80
CA LEU A 194 -1.32 2.67 12.57
C LEU A 194 -2.77 2.97 12.21
N ALA A 195 -3.66 1.98 12.28
CA ALA A 195 -4.98 2.08 11.68
C ALA A 195 -5.89 3.10 12.39
N THR A 196 -6.58 3.91 11.60
CA THR A 196 -7.74 4.71 12.04
C THR A 196 -9.06 4.00 11.72
N ARG A 197 -9.03 3.03 10.76
CA ARG A 197 -10.15 2.19 10.35
C ARG A 197 -9.64 0.83 9.91
N ILE A 198 -10.44 -0.19 10.12
CA ILE A 198 -10.12 -1.59 9.79
C ILE A 198 -11.20 -2.15 8.88
N ILE A 199 -10.75 -2.78 7.80
CA ILE A 199 -11.58 -3.56 6.89
C ILE A 199 -11.06 -5.00 6.94
N VAL A 200 -11.92 -5.97 7.24
CA VAL A 200 -11.55 -7.39 7.27
C VAL A 200 -12.11 -8.09 6.05
N LEU A 201 -11.20 -8.79 5.36
CA LEU A 201 -11.54 -9.71 4.29
C LEU A 201 -11.39 -11.14 4.79
N HIS A 202 -12.42 -11.96 4.55
CA HIS A 202 -12.40 -13.38 4.82
C HIS A 202 -12.94 -14.13 3.59
N GLU A 203 -12.20 -15.14 3.12
CA GLU A 203 -12.55 -15.92 1.92
C GLU A 203 -12.95 -15.07 0.70
N GLY A 204 -12.27 -13.95 0.50
CA GLY A 204 -12.53 -13.01 -0.58
C GLY A 204 -13.64 -11.99 -0.32
N GLY A 205 -14.46 -12.16 0.71
CA GLY A 205 -15.57 -11.27 1.08
C GLY A 205 -15.20 -10.28 2.18
N LEU A 206 -15.88 -9.12 2.19
CA LEU A 206 -15.79 -8.15 3.27
C LEU A 206 -16.69 -8.60 4.42
N VAL A 207 -16.12 -8.83 5.60
CA VAL A 207 -16.84 -9.29 6.79
C VAL A 207 -16.89 -8.27 7.93
N PHE A 208 -16.04 -7.26 7.91
CA PHE A 208 -16.03 -6.19 8.91
C PHE A 208 -15.52 -4.88 8.30
N ASP A 209 -16.11 -3.77 8.76
CA ASP A 209 -15.69 -2.41 8.44
C ASP A 209 -16.01 -1.50 9.62
N GLY A 210 -14.98 -1.01 10.32
CA GLY A 210 -15.18 -0.22 11.53
C GLY A 210 -13.90 0.35 12.13
N SER A 211 -14.02 0.93 13.33
CA SER A 211 -12.90 1.46 14.09
C SER A 211 -12.01 0.34 14.67
N PRO A 212 -10.74 0.64 15.01
CA PRO A 212 -9.88 -0.32 15.71
C PRO A 212 -10.50 -0.83 17.02
N GLN A 213 -11.14 0.04 17.80
CA GLN A 213 -11.80 -0.37 19.04
C GLN A 213 -12.88 -1.42 18.77
N GLN A 214 -13.80 -1.14 17.85
CA GLN A 214 -14.87 -2.08 17.47
C GLN A 214 -14.32 -3.41 16.97
N TYR A 215 -13.22 -3.38 16.22
CA TYR A 215 -12.60 -4.60 15.71
C TYR A 215 -12.02 -5.47 16.82
N PHE A 216 -11.23 -4.90 17.74
CA PHE A 216 -10.59 -5.66 18.82
C PHE A 216 -11.55 -6.18 19.88
N GLU A 217 -12.77 -5.63 19.94
CA GLU A 217 -13.88 -6.09 20.80
C GLU A 217 -14.84 -7.05 20.08
N SER A 218 -14.60 -7.36 18.78
CA SER A 218 -15.52 -8.14 17.96
C SER A 218 -15.16 -9.64 17.92
N GLU A 219 -16.17 -10.48 17.75
CA GLU A 219 -16.02 -11.91 17.47
C GLU A 219 -15.21 -12.15 16.17
N VAL A 220 -15.23 -11.19 15.22
CA VAL A 220 -14.45 -11.28 13.97
C VAL A 220 -12.96 -11.30 14.27
N HIS A 221 -12.50 -10.51 15.24
CA HIS A 221 -11.12 -10.53 15.69
C HIS A 221 -10.76 -11.86 16.33
N GLU A 222 -11.59 -12.36 17.27
CA GLU A 222 -11.35 -13.63 17.95
C GLU A 222 -11.28 -14.79 16.95
N ASN A 223 -12.23 -14.88 16.03
CA ASN A 223 -12.30 -15.94 15.02
C ASN A 223 -11.14 -15.88 14.02
N LEU A 224 -10.63 -14.69 13.72
CA LEU A 224 -9.52 -14.54 12.76
C LEU A 224 -8.19 -15.07 13.30
N TYR A 225 -8.00 -15.11 14.62
CA TYR A 225 -6.75 -15.56 15.27
C TYR A 225 -6.91 -16.87 16.05
N ALA A 226 -8.11 -17.46 16.11
CA ALA A 226 -8.37 -18.74 16.75
C ALA A 226 -8.07 -19.97 15.87
N SER A 227 -7.75 -19.77 14.60
CA SER A 227 -7.39 -20.79 13.60
C SER A 227 -5.92 -20.65 13.23
#